data_192b799d913f933f66e693af5719755c
#
_entry.id   192b799d913f933f66e693af5719755c
#
_cell.length_a   1.000
_cell.length_b   1.000
_cell.length_c   1.000
_cell.angle_alpha   90.00
_cell.angle_beta   90.00
_cell.angle_gamma   90.00
#
_symmetry.space_group_name_H-M   'P 1'
#
loop_
_entity.id
_entity.type
_entity.pdbx_description
1 polymer ?
#
loop_
_entity_poly.entity_id
_entity_poly.type
_entity_poly.pdbx_seq_one_letter_code
_entity_poly.pdbx_strand_id
1 'polypeptide(L)'
;MSDMSRNMEGREAKEILDSILADYELDRTIDKMEDFYDQPNKEVIIDIIEKLMKIIYPGYYRDRAYKSYHANHHLSTLIEDVLYRLSRQIAKVSKFCPKLDGKCREQIEKESYEITVDFLRQIPKIREYLEGDLQAALEGDPAANSYGEIILAYPGLFAITINRLAHE
;
A
#
# COMPACT_ATOMS: atom_id res chain seq x y z
N MET A 1 -32.86 -28.81 5.33
CA MET A 1 -32.64 -28.28 3.99
C MET A 1 -32.79 -29.44 3.02
N SER A 2 -33.79 -29.37 2.14
CA SER A 2 -34.11 -30.48 1.23
C SER A 2 -33.08 -30.60 0.11
N ASP A 3 -32.91 -31.82 -0.43
CA ASP A 3 -32.03 -32.11 -1.59
C ASP A 3 -32.32 -31.22 -2.80
N MET A 4 -33.56 -30.76 -2.92
CA MET A 4 -34.00 -29.85 -3.97
C MET A 4 -33.41 -28.43 -3.84
N SER A 5 -33.20 -27.94 -2.62
CA SER A 5 -32.55 -26.62 -2.37
C SER A 5 -31.08 -26.64 -2.71
N ARG A 6 -30.36 -27.71 -2.36
CA ARG A 6 -28.92 -27.88 -2.73
C ARG A 6 -28.73 -28.00 -4.23
N ASN A 7 -29.66 -28.62 -4.94
CA ASN A 7 -29.58 -28.78 -6.39
C ASN A 7 -29.85 -27.46 -7.15
N MET A 8 -30.73 -26.60 -6.59
CA MET A 8 -30.97 -25.26 -7.12
C MET A 8 -29.76 -24.33 -6.90
N GLU A 9 -29.20 -24.31 -5.68
CA GLU A 9 -28.00 -23.51 -5.35
C GLU A 9 -26.80 -23.89 -6.23
N GLY A 10 -26.59 -25.19 -6.49
CA GLY A 10 -25.52 -25.67 -7.38
C GLY A 10 -25.72 -25.28 -8.87
N ARG A 11 -26.97 -25.18 -9.32
CA ARG A 11 -27.29 -24.79 -10.67
C ARG A 11 -27.11 -23.29 -10.90
N GLU A 12 -27.57 -22.48 -9.94
CA GLU A 12 -27.38 -21.03 -9.97
C GLU A 12 -25.90 -20.64 -9.90
N ALA A 13 -25.13 -21.31 -9.03
CA ALA A 13 -23.68 -21.10 -8.94
C ALA A 13 -22.94 -21.43 -10.25
N LYS A 14 -23.39 -22.48 -10.94
CA LYS A 14 -22.84 -22.86 -12.24
C LYS A 14 -23.17 -21.84 -13.33
N GLU A 15 -24.40 -21.35 -13.39
CA GLU A 15 -24.83 -20.32 -14.35
C GLU A 15 -24.04 -19.01 -14.15
N ILE A 16 -23.80 -18.63 -12.88
CA ILE A 16 -22.95 -17.47 -12.54
C ILE A 16 -21.51 -17.70 -12.99
N LEU A 17 -20.95 -18.87 -12.70
CA LEU A 17 -19.58 -19.20 -13.11
C LEU A 17 -19.42 -19.15 -14.63
N ASP A 18 -20.33 -19.78 -15.36
CA ASP A 18 -20.32 -19.81 -16.85
C ASP A 18 -20.41 -18.38 -17.42
N SER A 19 -21.22 -17.52 -16.79
CA SER A 19 -21.34 -16.10 -17.18
C SER A 19 -20.05 -15.32 -16.96
N ILE A 20 -19.37 -15.53 -15.82
CA ILE A 20 -18.09 -14.86 -15.50
C ILE A 20 -16.98 -15.36 -16.44
N LEU A 21 -16.93 -16.66 -16.71
CA LEU A 21 -15.95 -17.23 -17.63
C LEU A 21 -16.12 -16.69 -19.04
N ALA A 22 -17.37 -16.57 -19.51
CA ALA A 22 -17.66 -15.95 -20.80
C ALA A 22 -17.25 -14.47 -20.85
N ASP A 23 -17.34 -13.73 -19.73
CA ASP A 23 -16.86 -12.35 -19.64
C ASP A 23 -15.33 -12.28 -19.73
N TYR A 24 -14.60 -13.24 -19.15
CA TYR A 24 -13.12 -13.30 -19.25
C TYR A 24 -12.61 -13.54 -20.67
N GLU A 25 -13.41 -14.18 -21.54
CA GLU A 25 -13.08 -14.36 -22.96
C GLU A 25 -13.14 -13.06 -23.78
N LEU A 26 -13.68 -11.97 -23.22
CA LEU A 26 -13.81 -10.68 -23.90
C LEU A 26 -12.52 -9.86 -23.96
N ASP A 27 -11.39 -10.39 -23.47
CA ASP A 27 -10.05 -9.76 -23.49
C ASP A 27 -10.05 -8.29 -23.02
N ARG A 28 -10.70 -8.05 -21.88
CA ARG A 28 -10.76 -6.71 -21.29
C ARG A 28 -9.42 -6.29 -20.76
N THR A 29 -9.19 -4.98 -20.65
CA THR A 29 -7.93 -4.44 -20.10
C THR A 29 -7.65 -4.93 -18.68
N ILE A 30 -8.69 -5.20 -17.87
CA ILE A 30 -8.58 -5.74 -16.52
C ILE A 30 -8.13 -7.21 -16.48
N ASP A 31 -8.24 -7.94 -17.60
CA ASP A 31 -7.91 -9.36 -17.70
C ASP A 31 -6.48 -9.59 -18.23
N LYS A 32 -5.84 -8.53 -18.73
CA LYS A 32 -4.48 -8.59 -19.30
C LYS A 32 -3.45 -8.76 -18.19
N MET A 33 -3.23 -10.01 -17.81
CA MET A 33 -2.11 -10.41 -16.95
C MET A 33 -0.92 -10.77 -17.83
N GLU A 34 -0.11 -9.77 -18.17
CA GLU A 34 1.23 -10.04 -18.69
C GLU A 34 2.12 -10.46 -17.54
N ASP A 35 2.55 -11.70 -17.54
CA ASP A 35 3.53 -12.36 -16.66
C ASP A 35 3.36 -12.12 -15.15
N PHE A 36 2.73 -13.08 -14.45
CA PHE A 36 2.39 -13.06 -13.02
C PHE A 36 3.58 -12.72 -12.08
N TYR A 37 4.80 -13.07 -12.50
CA TYR A 37 6.01 -12.84 -11.69
C TYR A 37 6.60 -11.44 -11.81
N ASP A 38 6.20 -10.67 -12.82
CA ASP A 38 6.80 -9.38 -13.14
C ASP A 38 5.90 -8.18 -12.82
N GLN A 39 4.68 -8.41 -12.37
CA GLN A 39 3.74 -7.36 -11.98
C GLN A 39 3.97 -6.87 -10.53
N PRO A 40 3.59 -5.62 -10.21
CA PRO A 40 3.54 -5.14 -8.84
C PRO A 40 2.64 -6.04 -7.97
N ASN A 41 3.13 -6.42 -6.80
CA ASN A 41 2.38 -7.26 -5.88
C ASN A 41 1.64 -6.40 -4.86
N LYS A 42 0.31 -6.51 -4.85
CA LYS A 42 -0.57 -5.78 -3.93
C LYS A 42 -0.22 -6.02 -2.46
N GLU A 43 0.07 -7.26 -2.09
CA GLU A 43 0.37 -7.62 -0.70
C GLU A 43 1.69 -6.99 -0.25
N VAL A 44 2.68 -6.92 -1.15
CA VAL A 44 3.95 -6.24 -0.88
C VAL A 44 3.74 -4.74 -0.71
N ILE A 45 2.87 -4.11 -1.51
CA ILE A 45 2.52 -2.70 -1.35
C ILE A 45 1.83 -2.43 -0.01
N ILE A 46 0.91 -3.29 0.40
CA ILE A 46 0.24 -3.18 1.71
C ILE A 46 1.27 -3.27 2.84
N ASP A 47 2.19 -4.24 2.80
CA ASP A 47 3.26 -4.40 3.78
C ASP A 47 4.20 -3.17 3.83
N ILE A 48 4.53 -2.57 2.68
CA ILE A 48 5.27 -1.31 2.61
C ILE A 48 4.52 -0.18 3.31
N ILE A 49 3.21 -0.04 3.05
CA ILE A 49 2.36 0.97 3.68
C ILE A 49 2.34 0.78 5.20
N GLU A 50 2.17 -0.44 5.70
CA GLU A 50 2.20 -0.73 7.14
C GLU A 50 3.52 -0.34 7.78
N LYS A 51 4.65 -0.56 7.11
CA LYS A 51 5.96 -0.12 7.57
C LYS A 51 6.11 1.40 7.56
N LEU A 52 5.63 2.07 6.52
CA LEU A 52 5.59 3.53 6.46
C LEU A 52 4.73 4.11 7.57
N MET A 53 3.59 3.51 7.91
CA MET A 53 2.78 3.92 9.07
C MET A 53 3.57 3.82 10.39
N LYS A 54 4.40 2.78 10.57
CA LYS A 54 5.29 2.65 11.74
C LYS A 54 6.38 3.73 11.77
N ILE A 55 6.90 4.15 10.62
CA ILE A 55 7.88 5.22 10.49
C ILE A 55 7.25 6.59 10.77
N ILE A 56 6.04 6.83 10.26
CA ILE A 56 5.31 8.10 10.38
C ILE A 56 4.79 8.31 11.80
N TYR A 57 4.19 7.28 12.41
CA TYR A 57 3.57 7.31 13.73
C TYR A 57 4.27 6.38 14.73
N PRO A 58 5.55 6.62 15.07
CA PRO A 58 6.35 5.68 15.87
C PRO A 58 5.82 5.46 17.30
N GLY A 59 4.93 6.33 17.77
CA GLY A 59 4.30 6.21 19.09
C GLY A 59 3.07 5.27 19.10
N TYR A 60 2.46 5.02 17.94
CA TYR A 60 1.14 4.37 17.84
C TYR A 60 1.20 3.02 17.13
N TYR A 61 1.98 2.89 16.07
CA TYR A 61 2.13 1.66 15.27
C TYR A 61 3.38 0.88 15.66
N ARG A 62 3.52 0.56 16.98
CA ARG A 62 4.69 -0.18 17.49
C ARG A 62 4.46 -1.68 17.48
N ASP A 63 5.50 -2.43 17.12
CA ASP A 63 5.57 -3.84 17.46
C ASP A 63 5.82 -3.98 18.97
N ARG A 64 4.91 -4.70 19.67
CA ARG A 64 4.94 -4.86 21.14
C ARG A 64 6.23 -5.49 21.69
N ALA A 65 7.06 -6.07 20.83
CA ALA A 65 8.28 -6.78 21.20
C ALA A 65 9.51 -5.89 21.41
N TYR A 66 9.48 -4.62 20.99
CA TYR A 66 10.67 -3.77 21.05
C TYR A 66 10.69 -2.86 22.28
N LYS A 67 11.66 -3.09 23.18
CA LYS A 67 12.00 -2.16 24.25
C LYS A 67 12.67 -0.90 23.66
N SER A 68 12.46 0.25 24.29
CA SER A 68 12.90 1.57 23.80
C SER A 68 14.38 1.71 23.47
N TYR A 69 15.23 0.81 23.96
CA TYR A 69 16.70 0.79 23.71
C TYR A 69 17.08 0.47 22.26
N HIS A 70 16.17 -0.06 21.44
CA HIS A 70 16.43 -0.45 20.06
C HIS A 70 15.67 0.37 19.04
N ALA A 71 15.12 1.53 19.42
CA ALA A 71 14.29 2.34 18.52
C ALA A 71 15.03 2.74 17.23
N ASN A 72 16.29 3.14 17.33
CA ASN A 72 17.10 3.52 16.16
C ASN A 72 17.40 2.32 15.25
N HIS A 73 17.70 1.16 15.83
CA HIS A 73 17.95 -0.06 15.06
C HIS A 73 16.68 -0.56 14.37
N HIS A 74 15.55 -0.49 15.05
CA HIS A 74 14.27 -0.85 14.46
C HIS A 74 13.89 0.09 13.31
N LEU A 75 14.10 1.40 13.47
CA LEU A 75 13.84 2.38 12.43
C LEU A 75 14.72 2.15 11.20
N SER A 76 16.03 1.90 11.37
CA SER A 76 16.91 1.61 10.23
C SER A 76 16.48 0.35 9.48
N THR A 77 16.11 -0.71 10.21
CA THR A 77 15.59 -1.94 9.57
C THR A 77 14.31 -1.70 8.76
N LEU A 78 13.39 -0.88 9.29
CA LEU A 78 12.17 -0.52 8.55
C LEU A 78 12.49 0.27 7.28
N ILE A 79 13.41 1.25 7.38
CA ILE A 79 13.82 2.06 6.24
C ILE A 79 14.52 1.20 5.18
N GLU A 80 15.43 0.34 5.57
CA GLU A 80 16.13 -0.58 4.66
C GLU A 80 15.17 -1.53 3.95
N ASP A 81 14.20 -2.09 4.66
CA ASP A 81 13.22 -3.00 4.08
C ASP A 81 12.25 -2.26 3.13
N VAL A 82 11.79 -1.07 3.50
CA VAL A 82 10.98 -0.23 2.59
C VAL A 82 11.79 0.14 1.36
N LEU A 83 13.04 0.58 1.52
CA LEU A 83 13.93 0.95 0.42
C LEU A 83 14.09 -0.22 -0.56
N TYR A 84 14.38 -1.41 -0.05
CA TYR A 84 14.54 -2.62 -0.86
C TYR A 84 13.26 -3.02 -1.58
N ARG A 85 12.13 -3.10 -0.86
CA ARG A 85 10.87 -3.58 -1.43
C ARG A 85 10.23 -2.57 -2.38
N LEU A 86 10.18 -1.30 -2.00
CA LEU A 86 9.56 -0.26 -2.82
C LEU A 86 10.33 -0.05 -4.13
N SER A 87 11.66 -0.01 -4.10
CA SER A 87 12.45 0.13 -5.34
C SER A 87 12.19 -1.02 -6.31
N ARG A 88 12.00 -2.24 -5.83
CA ARG A 88 11.64 -3.38 -6.68
C ARG A 88 10.22 -3.29 -7.25
N GLN A 89 9.26 -2.78 -6.49
CA GLN A 89 7.90 -2.56 -7.02
C GLN A 89 7.90 -1.44 -8.08
N ILE A 90 8.64 -0.36 -7.84
CA ILE A 90 8.81 0.72 -8.84
C ILE A 90 9.48 0.18 -10.11
N ALA A 91 10.53 -0.63 -9.98
CA ALA A 91 11.20 -1.24 -11.14
C ALA A 91 10.26 -2.11 -11.98
N LYS A 92 9.30 -2.80 -11.34
CA LYS A 92 8.28 -3.58 -12.06
C LYS A 92 7.30 -2.68 -12.82
N VAL A 93 6.83 -1.60 -12.19
CA VAL A 93 5.92 -0.63 -12.85
C VAL A 93 6.63 0.11 -13.97
N SER A 94 7.92 0.39 -13.81
CA SER A 94 8.72 1.14 -14.78
C SER A 94 8.78 0.48 -16.15
N LYS A 95 8.63 -0.85 -16.23
CA LYS A 95 8.56 -1.58 -17.50
C LYS A 95 7.34 -1.22 -18.34
N PHE A 96 6.27 -0.76 -17.70
CA PHE A 96 5.05 -0.32 -18.38
C PHE A 96 5.06 1.19 -18.69
N CYS A 97 6.15 1.88 -18.35
CA CYS A 97 6.25 3.32 -18.57
C CYS A 97 6.90 3.61 -19.93
N PRO A 98 6.19 4.21 -20.91
CA PRO A 98 6.71 4.51 -22.24
C PRO A 98 7.99 5.39 -22.23
N LYS A 99 8.21 6.17 -21.17
CA LYS A 99 9.39 7.03 -21.01
C LYS A 99 10.67 6.24 -20.73
N LEU A 100 10.54 4.98 -20.35
CA LEU A 100 11.65 4.09 -19.98
C LEU A 100 11.89 2.99 -21.03
N ASP A 101 11.15 3.06 -22.14
CA ASP A 101 11.30 2.13 -23.27
C ASP A 101 12.73 2.19 -23.81
N GLY A 102 13.38 1.03 -23.91
CA GLY A 102 14.76 0.92 -24.37
C GLY A 102 15.85 1.03 -23.31
N LYS A 103 15.53 1.27 -22.02
CA LYS A 103 16.52 1.20 -20.93
C LYS A 103 16.86 -0.23 -20.55
N CYS A 104 18.13 -0.47 -20.24
CA CYS A 104 18.54 -1.77 -19.73
C CYS A 104 18.05 -1.96 -18.28
N ARG A 105 17.99 -3.23 -17.86
CA ARG A 105 17.52 -3.61 -16.50
C ARG A 105 18.26 -2.89 -15.37
N GLU A 106 19.58 -2.80 -15.48
CA GLU A 106 20.42 -2.13 -14.46
C GLU A 106 20.09 -0.64 -14.32
N GLN A 107 19.78 0.03 -15.43
CA GLN A 107 19.37 1.44 -15.42
C GLN A 107 18.01 1.62 -14.73
N ILE A 108 17.06 0.73 -15.02
CA ILE A 108 15.73 0.76 -14.38
C ILE A 108 15.86 0.51 -12.87
N GLU A 109 16.65 -0.46 -12.46
CA GLU A 109 16.86 -0.77 -11.03
C GLU A 109 17.52 0.41 -10.30
N LYS A 110 18.51 1.06 -10.92
CA LYS A 110 19.18 2.25 -10.36
C LYS A 110 18.22 3.42 -10.21
N GLU A 111 17.48 3.77 -11.24
CA GLU A 111 16.51 4.87 -11.20
C GLU A 111 15.40 4.60 -10.19
N SER A 112 14.89 3.37 -10.12
CA SER A 112 13.88 2.98 -9.15
C SER A 112 14.38 3.10 -7.71
N TYR A 113 15.64 2.80 -7.48
CA TYR A 113 16.29 3.00 -6.18
C TYR A 113 16.40 4.50 -5.85
N GLU A 114 16.87 5.33 -6.79
CA GLU A 114 16.97 6.79 -6.62
C GLU A 114 15.61 7.42 -6.31
N ILE A 115 14.56 7.05 -7.05
CA ILE A 115 13.18 7.49 -6.78
C ILE A 115 12.76 7.11 -5.36
N THR A 116 13.04 5.89 -4.92
CA THR A 116 12.70 5.44 -3.57
C THR A 116 13.44 6.22 -2.49
N VAL A 117 14.73 6.51 -2.71
CA VAL A 117 15.52 7.33 -1.77
C VAL A 117 14.94 8.74 -1.68
N ASP A 118 14.61 9.36 -2.81
CA ASP A 118 14.03 10.71 -2.82
C ASP A 118 12.66 10.74 -2.16
N PHE A 119 11.82 9.73 -2.37
CA PHE A 119 10.56 9.55 -1.65
C PHE A 119 10.78 9.47 -0.13
N LEU A 120 11.70 8.62 0.33
CA LEU A 120 11.96 8.46 1.78
C LEU A 120 12.51 9.76 2.41
N ARG A 121 13.22 10.58 1.65
CA ARG A 121 13.68 11.91 2.10
C ARG A 121 12.51 12.89 2.34
N GLN A 122 11.35 12.67 1.74
CA GLN A 122 10.16 13.50 1.96
C GLN A 122 9.41 13.13 3.25
N ILE A 123 9.70 12.01 3.90
CA ILE A 123 8.99 11.57 5.11
C ILE A 123 8.93 12.66 6.19
N PRO A 124 9.99 13.42 6.53
CA PRO A 124 9.89 14.49 7.50
C PRO A 124 8.87 15.56 7.12
N LYS A 125 8.81 15.97 5.87
CA LYS A 125 7.85 16.93 5.33
C LYS A 125 6.41 16.39 5.34
N ILE A 126 6.24 15.13 4.98
CA ILE A 126 4.93 14.46 5.06
C ILE A 126 4.43 14.45 6.50
N ARG A 127 5.30 14.17 7.47
CA ARG A 127 4.94 14.20 8.89
C ARG A 127 4.52 15.58 9.37
N GLU A 128 5.16 16.64 8.90
CA GLU A 128 4.77 18.01 9.20
C GLU A 128 3.35 18.32 8.69
N TYR A 129 3.01 17.91 7.46
CA TYR A 129 1.66 18.07 6.94
C TYR A 129 0.61 17.26 7.71
N LEU A 130 0.97 16.02 8.08
CA LEU A 130 0.08 15.15 8.86
C LEU A 130 -0.16 15.67 10.27
N GLU A 131 0.80 16.36 10.87
CA GLU A 131 0.59 17.05 12.15
C GLU A 131 -0.47 18.15 12.04
N GLY A 132 -0.44 18.94 10.97
CA GLY A 132 -1.47 19.92 10.67
C GLY A 132 -2.85 19.29 10.42
N ASP A 133 -2.90 18.18 9.65
CA ASP A 133 -4.16 17.47 9.40
C ASP A 133 -4.74 16.88 10.70
N LEU A 134 -3.89 16.38 11.56
CA LEU A 134 -4.26 15.81 12.85
C LEU A 134 -4.83 16.88 13.81
N GLN A 135 -4.19 18.04 13.83
CA GLN A 135 -4.68 19.19 14.60
C GLN A 135 -6.05 19.66 14.08
N ALA A 136 -6.18 19.82 12.77
CA ALA A 136 -7.44 20.23 12.15
C ALA A 136 -8.57 19.21 12.42
N ALA A 137 -8.25 17.91 12.42
CA ALA A 137 -9.22 16.88 12.76
C ALA A 137 -9.68 16.95 14.22
N LEU A 138 -8.77 17.23 15.16
CA LEU A 138 -9.13 17.38 16.58
C LEU A 138 -9.97 18.63 16.84
N GLU A 139 -9.64 19.75 16.18
CA GLU A 139 -10.36 21.01 16.34
C GLU A 139 -11.73 20.99 15.62
N GLY A 140 -11.83 20.27 14.51
CA GLY A 140 -13.03 20.23 13.67
C GLY A 140 -14.08 19.20 14.11
N ASP A 141 -13.72 18.18 14.88
CA ASP A 141 -14.63 17.15 15.35
C ASP A 141 -14.88 17.24 16.87
N PRO A 142 -16.07 17.73 17.31
CA PRO A 142 -16.42 17.81 18.73
C PRO A 142 -16.43 16.46 19.45
N ALA A 143 -16.47 15.33 18.72
CA ALA A 143 -16.45 14.00 19.28
C ALA A 143 -15.03 13.46 19.51
N ALA A 144 -14.02 14.09 18.93
CA ALA A 144 -12.63 13.69 19.07
C ALA A 144 -12.08 14.09 20.44
N ASN A 145 -11.58 13.12 21.21
CA ASN A 145 -11.06 13.37 22.56
C ASN A 145 -9.54 13.47 22.62
N SER A 146 -8.82 12.90 21.65
CA SER A 146 -7.36 12.90 21.66
C SER A 146 -6.77 12.60 20.28
N TYR A 147 -5.52 13.04 20.07
CA TYR A 147 -4.74 12.66 18.89
C TYR A 147 -4.58 11.16 18.72
N GLY A 148 -4.42 10.42 19.84
CA GLY A 148 -4.31 8.97 19.80
C GLY A 148 -5.55 8.27 19.24
N GLU A 149 -6.73 8.75 19.62
CA GLU A 149 -8.00 8.27 19.10
C GLU A 149 -8.09 8.52 17.58
N ILE A 150 -7.76 9.71 17.13
CA ILE A 150 -7.81 10.08 15.72
C ILE A 150 -6.83 9.21 14.91
N ILE A 151 -5.59 9.02 15.39
CA ILE A 151 -4.57 8.22 14.70
C ILE A 151 -4.98 6.75 14.59
N LEU A 152 -5.58 6.18 15.62
CA LEU A 152 -5.86 4.74 15.70
C LEU A 152 -7.25 4.35 15.17
N ALA A 153 -8.23 5.26 15.26
CA ALA A 153 -9.62 4.93 15.02
C ALA A 153 -10.27 5.66 13.85
N TYR A 154 -9.69 6.76 13.36
CA TYR A 154 -10.30 7.55 12.30
C TYR A 154 -9.86 7.08 10.90
N PRO A 155 -10.76 6.44 10.12
CA PRO A 155 -10.44 6.01 8.76
C PRO A 155 -10.05 7.18 7.85
N GLY A 156 -10.57 8.38 8.12
CA GLY A 156 -10.27 9.59 7.39
C GLY A 156 -8.79 9.98 7.46
N LEU A 157 -8.18 9.93 8.66
CA LEU A 157 -6.76 10.23 8.80
C LEU A 157 -5.89 9.17 8.12
N PHE A 158 -6.28 7.88 8.20
CA PHE A 158 -5.60 6.82 7.47
C PHE A 158 -5.62 7.09 5.96
N ALA A 159 -6.78 7.44 5.41
CA ALA A 159 -6.92 7.76 3.98
C ALA A 159 -6.10 8.99 3.58
N ILE A 160 -6.07 10.05 4.41
CA ILE A 160 -5.24 11.23 4.19
C ILE A 160 -3.75 10.86 4.20
N THR A 161 -3.31 10.03 5.15
CA THR A 161 -1.92 9.57 5.23
C THR A 161 -1.51 8.82 3.96
N ILE A 162 -2.33 7.87 3.50
CA ILE A 162 -2.08 7.15 2.25
C ILE A 162 -2.04 8.11 1.06
N ASN A 163 -2.95 9.06 0.98
CA ASN A 163 -2.99 10.05 -0.09
C ASN A 163 -1.73 10.90 -0.14
N ARG A 164 -1.25 11.38 1.02
CA ARG A 164 0.00 12.15 1.10
C ARG A 164 1.23 11.33 0.70
N LEU A 165 1.29 10.06 1.11
CA LEU A 165 2.34 9.14 0.69
C LEU A 165 2.33 8.86 -0.82
N ALA A 166 1.16 8.74 -1.41
CA ALA A 166 1.01 8.44 -2.83
C ALA A 166 1.23 9.67 -3.75
N HIS A 167 1.22 10.86 -3.19
CA HIS A 167 1.35 12.11 -3.95
C HIS A 167 2.81 12.57 -4.12
N GLU A 168 3.70 12.18 -3.24
CA GLU A 168 5.14 12.47 -3.33
C GLU A 168 5.86 11.43 -4.19
#